data_59fc046d0f1c780a29d08bcbb4a4d08c
#
_entry.id   59fc046d0f1c780a29d08bcbb4a4d08c
#
_cell.length_a   1.000
_cell.length_b   1.000
_cell.length_c   1.000
_cell.angle_alpha   90.00
_cell.angle_beta   90.00
_cell.angle_gamma   90.00
#
_symmetry.space_group_name_H-M   'P 1'
#
loop_
_entity.id
_entity.type
_entity.pdbx_description
1 polymer ?
#
loop_
_entity_poly.entity_id
_entity_poly.type
_entity_poly.pdbx_seq_one_letter_code
_entity_poly.pdbx_strand_id
1 'polypeptide(L)'
;MRLFPERVLVSNAARVSPRLALSAALAGLVLTGCAGDDTRSSVPSPGKPTSATLSVLDAGAATLQSRPPVEALNAYLDGFHFYNGHPGVQMEAHHYCSVLSEEFIQCVIYDGNVRDAKLMGVEYIISADLFNQLPEGEKRLWHSHAHEVKSGQLVAPGIPASAEHALMAKLANTYGKTWHTWHTDQDKRLPLGVPQLMMGFTADGQADPAMVEQRNRRMAIDTEKKRSERADIQVQPVLKGADAWQHGDAVQLADPTGRGHVMQPGKPSPPGTNSRSAAPQADP
;
A
#
# COMPACT_ATOMS: atom_id res chain seq x y z
N MET A 1 -58.05 -10.53 65.05
CA MET A 1 -58.66 -9.35 65.70
C MET A 1 -58.26 -8.17 64.82
N ARG A 2 -59.17 -7.80 63.88
CA ARG A 2 -59.76 -6.48 63.65
C ARG A 2 -58.78 -5.33 63.89
N LEU A 3 -58.51 -4.34 62.96
CA LEU A 3 -59.40 -3.48 62.18
C LEU A 3 -58.62 -2.74 61.06
N PHE A 4 -59.20 -2.60 59.91
CA PHE A 4 -59.04 -1.44 58.97
C PHE A 4 -59.75 -0.24 59.67
N PRO A 5 -59.57 1.06 59.28
CA PRO A 5 -59.47 1.67 57.91
C PRO A 5 -58.39 2.80 57.85
N GLU A 6 -58.16 3.63 56.88
CA GLU A 6 -58.98 4.46 56.05
C GLU A 6 -58.19 4.99 54.83
N ARG A 7 -58.93 5.26 53.77
CA ARG A 7 -58.49 5.95 52.54
C ARG A 7 -58.41 7.45 52.83
N VAL A 8 -57.34 8.09 52.32
CA VAL A 8 -57.35 9.52 52.01
C VAL A 8 -56.93 9.70 50.54
N LEU A 9 -57.92 10.12 49.76
CA LEU A 9 -57.73 10.69 48.40
C LEU A 9 -57.20 12.11 48.52
N VAL A 10 -56.07 12.44 47.87
CA VAL A 10 -55.68 13.82 47.59
C VAL A 10 -55.20 13.92 46.16
N SER A 11 -56.00 14.65 45.48
CA SER A 11 -55.97 15.44 44.28
C SER A 11 -54.68 15.56 43.48
N ASN A 12 -54.85 15.33 42.15
CA ASN A 12 -54.02 15.71 41.05
C ASN A 12 -53.64 17.19 41.02
N ALA A 13 -52.36 17.49 40.92
CA ALA A 13 -51.90 18.75 40.34
C ALA A 13 -50.78 18.41 39.32
N ALA A 14 -51.17 18.46 38.06
CA ALA A 14 -50.24 18.36 36.96
C ALA A 14 -49.26 19.54 36.99
N ARG A 15 -47.98 19.28 37.18
CA ARG A 15 -46.90 20.25 36.89
C ARG A 15 -46.29 19.93 35.55
N VAL A 16 -46.56 20.77 34.59
CA VAL A 16 -45.89 20.84 33.29
C VAL A 16 -44.45 21.28 33.57
N SER A 17 -43.48 20.41 33.28
CA SER A 17 -42.07 20.77 33.24
C SER A 17 -41.68 21.23 31.85
N PRO A 18 -40.94 22.36 31.70
CA PRO A 18 -40.49 22.83 30.39
C PRO A 18 -39.38 21.91 29.89
N ARG A 19 -39.60 21.38 28.68
CA ARG A 19 -38.55 20.65 27.93
C ARG A 19 -37.46 21.63 27.54
N LEU A 20 -36.28 21.54 28.20
CA LEU A 20 -35.08 22.13 27.67
C LEU A 20 -34.70 21.35 26.40
N ALA A 21 -34.87 21.98 25.26
CA ALA A 21 -34.29 21.52 24.02
C ALA A 21 -32.77 21.81 24.05
N LEU A 22 -32.00 20.81 24.37
CA LEU A 22 -30.52 20.86 24.24
C LEU A 22 -30.19 20.61 22.77
N SER A 23 -30.06 21.70 22.01
CA SER A 23 -29.55 21.67 20.64
C SER A 23 -28.04 21.36 20.70
N ALA A 24 -27.68 20.10 20.55
CA ALA A 24 -26.30 19.70 20.30
C ALA A 24 -25.89 20.13 18.90
N ALA A 25 -25.24 21.29 18.78
CA ALA A 25 -24.54 21.69 17.59
C ALA A 25 -23.31 20.75 17.45
N LEU A 26 -23.47 19.68 16.66
CA LEU A 26 -22.32 18.91 16.17
C LEU A 26 -21.55 19.80 15.19
N ALA A 27 -20.55 20.52 15.69
CA ALA A 27 -19.55 21.14 14.84
C ALA A 27 -18.76 20.01 14.17
N GLY A 28 -19.15 19.63 12.97
CA GLY A 28 -18.39 18.76 12.12
C GLY A 28 -17.06 19.45 11.79
N LEU A 29 -15.98 19.03 12.46
CA LEU A 29 -14.63 19.35 12.03
C LEU A 29 -14.43 18.59 10.71
N VAL A 30 -14.69 19.25 9.60
CA VAL A 30 -14.23 18.78 8.30
C VAL A 30 -12.73 18.96 8.30
N LEU A 31 -11.99 17.92 8.69
CA LEU A 31 -10.59 17.79 8.39
C LEU A 31 -10.49 17.65 6.86
N THR A 32 -10.38 18.78 6.17
CA THR A 32 -9.86 18.79 4.80
C THR A 32 -8.38 18.43 4.88
N GLY A 33 -8.09 17.14 5.12
CA GLY A 33 -6.81 16.59 4.77
C GLY A 33 -6.68 16.77 3.26
N CYS A 34 -5.57 17.31 2.79
CA CYS A 34 -5.19 17.18 1.39
C CYS A 34 -5.07 15.68 1.12
N ALA A 35 -6.17 15.06 0.72
CA ALA A 35 -6.13 13.71 0.18
C ALA A 35 -5.39 13.85 -1.15
N GLY A 36 -4.16 13.32 -1.22
CA GLY A 36 -3.49 13.16 -2.48
C GLY A 36 -4.35 12.32 -3.42
N ASP A 37 -4.13 12.46 -4.71
CA ASP A 37 -4.85 11.68 -5.70
C ASP A 37 -4.49 10.19 -5.59
N ASP A 38 -5.50 9.33 -5.72
CA ASP A 38 -5.32 7.89 -5.76
C ASP A 38 -4.52 7.43 -6.97
N THR A 39 -3.68 6.42 -6.78
CA THR A 39 -2.99 5.72 -7.87
C THR A 39 -3.90 4.67 -8.46
N ARG A 40 -4.34 4.89 -9.70
CA ARG A 40 -5.17 3.94 -10.44
C ARG A 40 -4.30 2.97 -11.23
N SER A 41 -4.76 1.71 -11.31
CA SER A 41 -4.14 0.72 -12.19
C SER A 41 -4.05 1.23 -13.62
N SER A 42 -2.88 1.04 -14.26
CA SER A 42 -2.68 1.30 -15.69
C SER A 42 -3.23 0.16 -16.57
N VAL A 43 -3.71 -0.92 -15.94
CA VAL A 43 -4.21 -2.12 -16.59
C VAL A 43 -5.72 -2.20 -16.45
N PRO A 44 -6.50 -2.25 -17.54
CA PRO A 44 -7.93 -2.49 -17.46
C PRO A 44 -8.22 -3.88 -16.91
N SER A 45 -9.36 -4.05 -16.23
CA SER A 45 -9.77 -5.37 -15.76
C SER A 45 -9.99 -6.30 -16.96
N PRO A 46 -9.33 -7.47 -16.99
CA PRO A 46 -9.45 -8.38 -18.11
C PRO A 46 -10.85 -9.00 -18.25
N GLY A 47 -11.22 -9.34 -19.49
CA GLY A 47 -12.42 -10.13 -19.77
C GLY A 47 -13.70 -9.28 -19.90
N LYS A 48 -14.83 -9.96 -19.70
CA LYS A 48 -16.15 -9.34 -19.80
C LYS A 48 -16.52 -8.62 -18.50
N PRO A 49 -17.34 -7.56 -18.56
CA PRO A 49 -17.87 -6.92 -17.36
C PRO A 49 -18.58 -7.95 -16.45
N THR A 50 -18.57 -7.67 -15.15
CA THR A 50 -19.22 -8.48 -14.13
C THR A 50 -20.72 -8.59 -14.42
N SER A 51 -21.25 -9.82 -14.48
CA SER A 51 -22.69 -10.06 -14.64
C SER A 51 -23.47 -9.70 -13.36
N ALA A 52 -24.78 -9.44 -13.49
CA ALA A 52 -25.64 -9.19 -12.35
C ALA A 52 -25.59 -10.35 -11.33
N THR A 53 -25.57 -11.59 -11.80
CA THR A 53 -25.45 -12.77 -10.93
C THR A 53 -24.14 -12.76 -10.15
N LEU A 54 -23.00 -12.50 -10.82
CA LEU A 54 -21.71 -12.45 -10.14
C LEU A 54 -21.63 -11.27 -9.15
N SER A 55 -22.24 -10.13 -9.47
CA SER A 55 -22.30 -8.98 -8.54
C SER A 55 -23.11 -9.31 -7.27
N VAL A 56 -24.21 -10.07 -7.39
CA VAL A 56 -25.00 -10.51 -6.22
C VAL A 56 -24.20 -11.50 -5.38
N LEU A 57 -23.47 -12.44 -6.02
CA LEU A 57 -22.60 -13.38 -5.32
C LEU A 57 -21.45 -12.68 -4.59
N ASP A 58 -20.82 -11.69 -5.22
CA ASP A 58 -19.74 -10.89 -4.61
C ASP A 58 -20.26 -10.12 -3.39
N ALA A 59 -21.42 -9.46 -3.52
CA ALA A 59 -22.06 -8.77 -2.40
C ALA A 59 -22.42 -9.72 -1.25
N GLY A 60 -22.90 -10.92 -1.58
CA GLY A 60 -23.18 -11.97 -0.61
C GLY A 60 -21.91 -12.44 0.10
N ALA A 61 -20.85 -12.70 -0.65
CA ALA A 61 -19.55 -13.09 -0.10
C ALA A 61 -18.97 -12.00 0.81
N ALA A 62 -19.04 -10.73 0.38
CA ALA A 62 -18.58 -9.61 1.16
C ALA A 62 -19.28 -9.47 2.53
N THR A 63 -20.54 -9.93 2.61
CA THR A 63 -21.34 -9.84 3.84
C THR A 63 -21.23 -11.09 4.72
N LEU A 64 -21.13 -12.28 4.11
CA LEU A 64 -21.29 -13.55 4.81
C LEU A 64 -19.96 -14.26 5.08
N GLN A 65 -18.93 -14.01 4.28
CA GLN A 65 -17.63 -14.66 4.43
C GLN A 65 -16.68 -13.83 5.31
N SER A 66 -16.12 -14.46 6.32
CA SER A 66 -15.06 -13.88 7.15
C SER A 66 -13.72 -13.97 6.39
N ARG A 67 -12.89 -12.93 6.51
CA ARG A 67 -11.63 -12.78 5.76
C ARG A 67 -10.45 -12.40 6.67
N PRO A 68 -10.22 -13.10 7.80
CA PRO A 68 -9.26 -12.67 8.81
C PRO A 68 -7.84 -12.39 8.28
N PRO A 69 -7.26 -13.20 7.37
CA PRO A 69 -5.92 -12.91 6.85
C PRO A 69 -5.85 -11.63 6.01
N VAL A 70 -6.90 -11.32 5.24
CA VAL A 70 -6.96 -10.10 4.43
C VAL A 70 -7.27 -8.89 5.31
N GLU A 71 -8.13 -9.06 6.30
CA GLU A 71 -8.47 -8.02 7.29
C GLU A 71 -7.30 -7.65 8.20
N ALA A 72 -6.28 -8.51 8.29
CA ALA A 72 -5.04 -8.22 9.02
C ALA A 72 -4.01 -7.39 8.24
N LEU A 73 -4.25 -7.09 6.96
CA LEU A 73 -3.37 -6.26 6.12
C LEU A 73 -3.62 -4.77 6.42
N ASN A 74 -3.20 -4.32 7.60
CA ASN A 74 -3.56 -3.00 8.14
C ASN A 74 -2.56 -1.89 7.84
N ALA A 75 -1.32 -2.23 7.50
CA ALA A 75 -0.29 -1.24 7.18
C ALA A 75 -0.22 -1.03 5.67
N TYR A 76 -0.26 0.24 5.24
CA TYR A 76 -0.05 0.62 3.85
C TYR A 76 1.30 1.32 3.71
N LEU A 77 2.13 0.80 2.79
CA LEU A 77 3.41 1.37 2.42
C LEU A 77 3.43 1.62 0.91
N ASP A 78 4.06 2.71 0.52
CA ASP A 78 4.32 3.01 -0.88
C ASP A 78 5.81 3.17 -1.12
N GLY A 79 6.33 2.47 -2.12
CA GLY A 79 7.73 2.44 -2.48
C GLY A 79 7.93 2.16 -3.96
N PHE A 80 9.15 1.82 -4.33
CA PHE A 80 9.52 1.57 -5.71
C PHE A 80 10.33 0.29 -5.83
N HIS A 81 10.05 -0.50 -6.84
CA HIS A 81 10.78 -1.70 -7.17
C HIS A 81 11.39 -1.63 -8.58
N PHE A 82 12.41 -2.46 -8.80
CA PHE A 82 12.92 -2.77 -10.12
C PHE A 82 13.17 -4.28 -10.24
N TYR A 83 13.21 -4.79 -11.46
CA TYR A 83 13.49 -6.21 -11.72
C TYR A 83 14.96 -6.53 -11.42
N ASN A 84 15.21 -7.56 -10.63
CA ASN A 84 16.57 -7.97 -10.29
C ASN A 84 17.42 -8.20 -11.55
N GLY A 85 18.57 -7.52 -11.63
CA GLY A 85 19.42 -7.48 -12.82
C GLY A 85 19.05 -6.44 -13.86
N HIS A 86 17.91 -5.73 -13.71
CA HIS A 86 17.43 -4.73 -14.66
C HIS A 86 17.02 -3.42 -13.96
N PRO A 87 17.96 -2.69 -13.32
CA PRO A 87 17.66 -1.52 -12.51
C PRO A 87 17.03 -0.36 -13.27
N GLY A 88 17.05 -0.38 -14.58
CA GLY A 88 16.36 0.60 -15.44
C GLY A 88 14.88 0.30 -15.70
N VAL A 89 14.36 -0.87 -15.26
CA VAL A 89 12.95 -1.25 -15.41
C VAL A 89 12.29 -1.16 -14.05
N GLN A 90 11.66 -0.03 -13.78
CA GLN A 90 11.24 0.42 -12.47
C GLN A 90 9.72 0.62 -12.41
N MET A 91 9.14 0.49 -11.21
CA MET A 91 7.73 0.71 -10.98
C MET A 91 7.45 1.15 -9.54
N GLU A 92 6.35 1.86 -9.37
CA GLU A 92 5.76 2.12 -8.05
C GLU A 92 5.06 0.86 -7.55
N ALA A 93 5.12 0.63 -6.24
CA ALA A 93 4.60 -0.56 -5.60
C ALA A 93 3.82 -0.19 -4.32
N HIS A 94 2.55 -0.59 -4.27
CA HIS A 94 1.64 -0.32 -3.16
C HIS A 94 1.52 -1.58 -2.30
N HIS A 95 2.13 -1.56 -1.11
CA HIS A 95 2.19 -2.69 -0.20
C HIS A 95 1.09 -2.60 0.86
N TYR A 96 0.31 -3.66 1.00
CA TYR A 96 -0.61 -3.84 2.11
C TYR A 96 -0.10 -4.97 2.99
N CYS A 97 0.24 -4.66 4.24
CA CYS A 97 1.06 -5.50 5.09
C CYS A 97 0.39 -5.91 6.39
N SER A 98 0.70 -7.11 6.85
CA SER A 98 0.35 -7.66 8.15
C SER A 98 1.63 -7.89 8.96
N VAL A 99 1.69 -7.32 10.15
CA VAL A 99 2.79 -7.54 11.11
C VAL A 99 2.50 -8.83 11.87
N LEU A 100 3.28 -9.88 11.64
CA LEU A 100 3.13 -11.17 12.31
C LEU A 100 3.90 -11.22 13.64
N SER A 101 5.04 -10.54 13.70
CA SER A 101 5.88 -10.42 14.90
C SER A 101 6.76 -9.18 14.83
N GLU A 102 7.56 -8.95 15.86
CA GLU A 102 8.59 -7.91 15.85
C GLU A 102 9.63 -8.09 14.73
N GLU A 103 9.76 -9.30 14.19
CA GLU A 103 10.81 -9.67 13.25
C GLU A 103 10.29 -10.08 11.88
N PHE A 104 8.96 -10.20 11.69
CA PHE A 104 8.40 -10.72 10.46
C PHE A 104 7.12 -9.96 10.05
N ILE A 105 7.13 -9.43 8.82
CA ILE A 105 6.01 -8.76 8.17
C ILE A 105 5.77 -9.45 6.82
N GLN A 106 4.52 -9.55 6.42
CA GLN A 106 4.14 -10.05 5.09
C GLN A 106 3.24 -9.05 4.39
N CYS A 107 3.44 -8.86 3.09
CA CYS A 107 2.71 -7.90 2.29
C CYS A 107 2.17 -8.52 1.00
N VAL A 108 1.02 -8.01 0.53
CA VAL A 108 0.56 -8.12 -0.85
C VAL A 108 0.82 -6.79 -1.56
N ILE A 109 1.19 -6.85 -2.83
CA ILE A 109 1.61 -5.68 -3.61
C ILE A 109 0.65 -5.46 -4.78
N TYR A 110 0.21 -4.22 -4.96
CA TYR A 110 -0.68 -3.78 -6.02
C TYR A 110 -0.03 -2.69 -6.89
N ASP A 111 -0.53 -2.51 -8.10
CA ASP A 111 -0.12 -1.44 -9.03
C ASP A 111 -0.85 -0.11 -8.78
N GLY A 112 -1.57 -0.01 -7.69
CA GLY A 112 -2.31 1.17 -7.27
C GLY A 112 -2.92 1.00 -5.89
N ASN A 113 -3.57 2.05 -5.40
CA ASN A 113 -4.21 2.08 -4.09
C ASN A 113 -5.74 2.23 -4.15
N VAL A 114 -6.33 1.95 -5.29
CA VAL A 114 -7.79 1.94 -5.49
C VAL A 114 -8.35 0.52 -5.51
N ARG A 115 -9.67 0.40 -5.35
CA ARG A 115 -10.37 -0.89 -5.23
C ARG A 115 -10.11 -1.86 -6.39
N ASP A 116 -9.90 -1.36 -7.60
CA ASP A 116 -9.68 -2.14 -8.81
C ASP A 116 -8.21 -2.28 -9.22
N ALA A 117 -7.28 -1.90 -8.33
CA ALA A 117 -5.85 -2.12 -8.51
C ALA A 117 -5.54 -3.61 -8.71
N LYS A 118 -4.50 -3.90 -9.50
CA LYS A 118 -4.12 -5.27 -9.85
C LYS A 118 -3.07 -5.79 -8.88
N LEU A 119 -3.32 -6.98 -8.37
CA LEU A 119 -2.36 -7.69 -7.53
C LEU A 119 -1.11 -8.02 -8.37
N MET A 120 0.00 -7.39 -8.05
CA MET A 120 1.28 -7.61 -8.72
C MET A 120 2.08 -8.72 -8.07
N GLY A 121 2.10 -8.82 -6.74
CA GLY A 121 2.97 -9.75 -6.09
C GLY A 121 2.88 -9.79 -4.57
N VAL A 122 3.93 -10.30 -3.96
CA VAL A 122 4.06 -10.43 -2.49
C VAL A 122 5.47 -10.04 -2.05
N GLU A 123 5.57 -9.60 -0.79
CA GLU A 123 6.85 -9.35 -0.13
C GLU A 123 6.84 -9.90 1.28
N TYR A 124 7.97 -10.51 1.67
CA TYR A 124 8.28 -10.86 3.05
C TYR A 124 9.38 -9.95 3.57
N ILE A 125 9.16 -9.34 4.74
CA ILE A 125 10.11 -8.43 5.38
C ILE A 125 10.54 -9.06 6.70
N ILE A 126 11.86 -9.18 6.90
CA ILE A 126 12.44 -9.78 8.10
C ILE A 126 13.46 -8.88 8.77
N SER A 127 13.66 -9.09 10.08
CA SER A 127 14.72 -8.43 10.84
C SER A 127 16.13 -8.81 10.35
N ALA A 128 17.12 -8.01 10.70
CA ALA A 128 18.52 -8.35 10.47
C ALA A 128 18.93 -9.67 11.14
N ASP A 129 18.38 -9.97 12.30
CA ASP A 129 18.67 -11.20 13.03
C ASP A 129 18.15 -12.44 12.29
N LEU A 130 16.94 -12.41 11.76
CA LEU A 130 16.40 -13.49 10.93
C LEU A 130 17.14 -13.59 9.60
N PHE A 131 17.46 -12.46 8.96
CA PHE A 131 18.23 -12.44 7.73
C PHE A 131 19.61 -13.09 7.91
N ASN A 132 20.29 -12.80 9.02
CA ASN A 132 21.62 -13.36 9.32
C ASN A 132 21.60 -14.88 9.43
N GLN A 133 20.48 -15.47 9.85
CA GLN A 133 20.29 -16.92 9.99
C GLN A 133 19.96 -17.63 8.66
N LEU A 134 19.68 -16.88 7.58
CA LEU A 134 19.37 -17.49 6.28
C LEU A 134 20.59 -18.25 5.71
N PRO A 135 20.34 -19.32 4.95
CA PRO A 135 21.39 -19.96 4.14
C PRO A 135 22.03 -18.94 3.19
N GLU A 136 23.34 -19.04 2.97
CA GLU A 136 24.08 -18.06 2.15
C GLU A 136 23.49 -17.90 0.73
N GLY A 137 23.04 -18.99 0.10
CA GLY A 137 22.42 -18.95 -1.21
C GLY A 137 21.04 -18.28 -1.23
N GLU A 138 20.36 -18.19 -0.09
CA GLU A 138 19.06 -17.53 0.06
C GLU A 138 19.19 -16.01 0.19
N LYS A 139 20.24 -15.53 0.85
CA LYS A 139 20.48 -14.10 1.13
C LYS A 139 20.47 -13.23 -0.13
N ARG A 140 20.93 -13.76 -1.25
CA ARG A 140 20.99 -13.06 -2.54
C ARG A 140 19.59 -12.75 -3.15
N LEU A 141 18.54 -13.33 -2.61
CA LEU A 141 17.15 -13.07 -3.02
C LEU A 141 16.52 -11.89 -2.25
N TRP A 142 17.28 -11.27 -1.35
CA TRP A 142 16.79 -10.23 -0.46
C TRP A 142 17.45 -8.89 -0.73
N HIS A 143 16.67 -7.82 -0.60
CA HIS A 143 17.17 -6.44 -0.65
C HIS A 143 17.07 -5.76 0.71
N SER A 144 17.87 -4.73 0.94
CA SER A 144 17.84 -3.94 2.15
C SER A 144 16.91 -2.75 2.03
N HIS A 145 16.18 -2.40 3.09
CA HIS A 145 15.33 -1.20 3.14
C HIS A 145 16.06 0.07 3.58
N ALA A 146 17.35 -0.03 3.88
CA ALA A 146 18.16 1.04 4.44
C ALA A 146 18.07 2.35 3.63
N HIS A 147 18.34 2.26 2.33
CA HIS A 147 18.31 3.41 1.44
C HIS A 147 16.90 3.92 1.20
N GLU A 148 15.94 3.05 0.96
CA GLU A 148 14.55 3.42 0.69
C GLU A 148 13.94 4.24 1.83
N VAL A 149 14.22 3.84 3.07
CA VAL A 149 13.82 4.59 4.27
C VAL A 149 14.55 5.92 4.35
N LYS A 150 15.90 5.90 4.29
CA LYS A 150 16.72 7.11 4.51
C LYS A 150 16.54 8.14 3.39
N SER A 151 16.32 7.71 2.18
CA SER A 151 16.08 8.60 1.03
C SER A 151 14.70 9.26 1.05
N GLY A 152 13.74 8.76 1.85
CA GLY A 152 12.35 9.20 1.81
C GLY A 152 11.53 8.56 0.67
N GLN A 153 12.09 7.59 -0.04
CA GLN A 153 11.39 6.90 -1.14
C GLN A 153 10.29 5.99 -0.63
N LEU A 154 10.55 5.20 0.42
CA LEU A 154 9.53 4.41 1.11
C LEU A 154 8.73 5.30 2.07
N VAL A 155 7.41 5.29 1.96
CA VAL A 155 6.51 6.10 2.79
C VAL A 155 5.33 5.29 3.30
N ALA A 156 4.67 5.77 4.37
CA ALA A 156 3.42 5.23 4.89
C ALA A 156 2.35 6.34 4.88
N PRO A 157 1.64 6.53 3.77
CA PRO A 157 0.65 7.60 3.64
C PRO A 157 -0.53 7.43 4.61
N GLY A 158 -1.13 8.54 5.01
CA GLY A 158 -2.37 8.55 5.79
C GLY A 158 -2.22 8.35 7.31
N ILE A 159 -1.00 8.14 7.82
CA ILE A 159 -0.74 8.09 9.26
C ILE A 159 0.00 9.34 9.75
N PRO A 160 -0.10 9.68 11.06
CA PRO A 160 0.63 10.82 11.63
C PRO A 160 2.15 10.71 11.42
N ALA A 161 2.83 11.84 11.20
CA ALA A 161 4.27 11.87 10.92
C ALA A 161 5.12 11.16 12.00
N SER A 162 4.75 11.27 13.27
CA SER A 162 5.46 10.56 14.35
C SER A 162 5.29 9.04 14.28
N ALA A 163 4.12 8.55 13.87
CA ALA A 163 3.87 7.12 13.69
C ALA A 163 4.61 6.61 12.45
N GLU A 164 4.62 7.37 11.36
CA GLU A 164 5.41 7.05 10.17
C GLU A 164 6.89 6.99 10.49
N HIS A 165 7.43 7.97 11.22
CA HIS A 165 8.84 7.98 11.63
C HIS A 165 9.20 6.73 12.46
N ALA A 166 8.36 6.36 13.43
CA ALA A 166 8.59 5.16 14.23
C ALA A 166 8.56 3.87 13.39
N LEU A 167 7.63 3.77 12.43
CA LEU A 167 7.56 2.65 11.50
C LEU A 167 8.80 2.59 10.60
N MET A 168 9.23 3.73 10.06
CA MET A 168 10.43 3.81 9.22
C MET A 168 11.70 3.48 10.00
N ALA A 169 11.82 3.90 11.26
CA ALA A 169 12.95 3.51 12.12
C ALA A 169 13.02 1.99 12.33
N LYS A 170 11.86 1.31 12.42
CA LYS A 170 11.80 -0.16 12.48
C LYS A 170 12.20 -0.80 11.15
N LEU A 171 11.73 -0.27 10.02
CA LEU A 171 12.00 -0.84 8.69
C LEU A 171 13.43 -0.61 8.20
N ALA A 172 14.11 0.43 8.65
CA ALA A 172 15.43 0.83 8.15
C ALA A 172 16.51 -0.26 8.24
N ASN A 173 16.36 -1.22 9.16
CA ASN A 173 17.30 -2.32 9.38
C ASN A 173 16.68 -3.69 9.06
N THR A 174 15.71 -3.73 8.14
CA THR A 174 15.07 -4.96 7.68
C THR A 174 15.44 -5.28 6.24
N TYR A 175 15.07 -6.49 5.82
CA TYR A 175 15.34 -7.03 4.49
C TYR A 175 14.06 -7.55 3.88
N GLY A 176 13.81 -7.21 2.59
CA GLY A 176 12.66 -7.64 1.82
C GLY A 176 12.99 -8.73 0.81
N LYS A 177 12.09 -9.70 0.65
CA LYS A 177 12.11 -10.65 -0.47
C LYS A 177 10.80 -10.52 -1.25
N THR A 178 10.90 -9.99 -2.47
CA THR A 178 9.77 -9.55 -3.26
C THR A 178 9.67 -10.30 -4.57
N TRP A 179 8.51 -10.89 -4.85
CA TRP A 179 8.21 -11.55 -6.11
C TRP A 179 6.98 -10.92 -6.75
N HIS A 180 7.13 -10.42 -7.99
CA HIS A 180 5.99 -10.02 -8.79
C HIS A 180 5.57 -11.17 -9.70
N THR A 181 4.26 -11.39 -9.77
CA THR A 181 3.60 -12.43 -10.58
C THR A 181 2.79 -11.85 -11.72
N TRP A 182 2.47 -10.57 -11.66
CA TRP A 182 1.89 -9.80 -12.76
C TRP A 182 2.73 -8.54 -13.02
N HIS A 183 3.30 -8.47 -14.20
CA HIS A 183 4.15 -7.38 -14.66
C HIS A 183 3.27 -6.33 -15.34
N THR A 184 2.51 -5.54 -14.56
CA THR A 184 1.52 -4.57 -15.07
C THR A 184 2.13 -3.43 -15.85
N ASP A 185 3.43 -3.20 -15.74
CA ASP A 185 4.22 -2.29 -16.58
C ASP A 185 4.43 -2.83 -18.01
N GLN A 186 4.46 -4.15 -18.20
CA GLN A 186 4.73 -4.84 -19.44
C GLN A 186 3.49 -5.52 -20.03
N ASP A 187 2.75 -6.28 -19.22
CA ASP A 187 1.58 -7.06 -19.63
C ASP A 187 0.27 -6.35 -19.27
N LYS A 188 -0.29 -5.62 -20.21
CA LYS A 188 -1.47 -4.77 -20.03
C LYS A 188 -2.81 -5.53 -20.08
N ARG A 189 -2.82 -6.85 -20.22
CA ARG A 189 -4.06 -7.62 -20.40
C ARG A 189 -4.24 -8.77 -19.43
N LEU A 190 -3.20 -9.53 -19.15
CA LEU A 190 -3.24 -10.73 -18.31
C LEU A 190 -1.91 -10.90 -17.58
N PRO A 191 -1.89 -11.57 -16.41
CA PRO A 191 -0.65 -11.95 -15.73
C PRO A 191 0.06 -13.07 -16.49
N LEU A 192 0.97 -12.70 -17.39
CA LEU A 192 1.73 -13.64 -18.22
C LEU A 192 3.15 -13.83 -17.66
N GLY A 193 3.79 -14.92 -18.13
CA GLY A 193 5.18 -15.24 -17.78
C GLY A 193 5.35 -15.90 -16.42
N VAL A 194 6.58 -15.89 -15.92
CA VAL A 194 6.96 -16.44 -14.62
C VAL A 194 7.12 -15.34 -13.59
N PRO A 195 7.02 -15.64 -12.29
CA PRO A 195 7.35 -14.66 -11.25
C PRO A 195 8.76 -14.11 -11.43
N GLN A 196 8.92 -12.82 -11.18
CA GLN A 196 10.21 -12.14 -11.23
C GLN A 196 10.60 -11.62 -9.85
N LEU A 197 11.87 -11.82 -9.49
CA LEU A 197 12.44 -11.27 -8.26
C LEU A 197 12.62 -9.76 -8.43
N MET A 198 12.12 -9.00 -7.47
CA MET A 198 12.22 -7.55 -7.44
C MET A 198 13.20 -7.09 -6.38
N MET A 199 13.80 -5.92 -6.59
CA MET A 199 14.75 -5.30 -5.69
C MET A 199 14.35 -3.85 -5.37
N GLY A 200 14.80 -3.36 -4.23
CA GLY A 200 14.74 -1.95 -3.87
C GLY A 200 16.02 -1.19 -4.27
N PHE A 201 15.96 0.13 -4.26
CA PHE A 201 17.11 1.00 -4.54
C PHE A 201 18.03 1.09 -3.32
N THR A 202 19.34 1.21 -3.59
CA THR A 202 20.39 1.19 -2.57
C THR A 202 21.23 2.46 -2.54
N ALA A 203 21.06 3.36 -3.50
CA ALA A 203 21.79 4.61 -3.60
C ALA A 203 20.98 5.70 -4.34
N ASP A 204 21.35 6.94 -4.08
CA ASP A 204 20.80 8.09 -4.81
C ASP A 204 21.12 7.99 -6.31
N GLY A 205 20.20 8.48 -7.13
CA GLY A 205 20.32 8.48 -8.59
C GLY A 205 19.97 7.15 -9.27
N GLN A 206 19.61 6.11 -8.54
CA GLN A 206 19.15 4.84 -9.13
C GLN A 206 17.67 4.88 -9.51
N ALA A 207 16.82 5.49 -8.68
CA ALA A 207 15.41 5.67 -9.00
C ALA A 207 15.22 6.72 -10.08
N ASP A 208 14.30 6.47 -11.03
CA ASP A 208 13.90 7.47 -12.03
C ASP A 208 13.26 8.68 -11.33
N PRO A 209 13.89 9.86 -11.43
CA PRO A 209 13.39 11.06 -10.76
C PRO A 209 12.00 11.46 -11.23
N ALA A 210 11.64 11.18 -12.49
CA ALA A 210 10.31 11.47 -13.02
C ALA A 210 9.24 10.59 -12.37
N MET A 211 9.53 9.31 -12.12
CA MET A 211 8.65 8.38 -11.40
C MET A 211 8.45 8.83 -9.95
N VAL A 212 9.53 9.16 -9.25
CA VAL A 212 9.47 9.65 -7.86
C VAL A 212 8.67 10.96 -7.78
N GLU A 213 8.92 11.91 -8.68
CA GLU A 213 8.22 13.19 -8.71
C GLU A 213 6.72 12.99 -9.02
N GLN A 214 6.36 12.09 -9.92
CA GLN A 214 4.97 11.78 -10.24
C GLN A 214 4.22 11.25 -9.02
N ARG A 215 4.79 10.29 -8.27
CA ARG A 215 4.27 9.79 -7.02
C ARG A 215 4.11 10.93 -6.00
N ASN A 216 5.15 11.74 -5.82
CA ASN A 216 5.17 12.83 -4.86
C ASN A 216 4.06 13.85 -5.12
N ARG A 217 3.86 14.25 -6.36
CA ARG A 217 2.76 15.17 -6.73
C ARG A 217 1.39 14.54 -6.45
N ARG A 218 1.20 13.28 -6.82
CA ARG A 218 -0.07 12.57 -6.66
C ARG A 218 -0.45 12.37 -5.20
N MET A 219 0.52 12.02 -4.36
CA MET A 219 0.29 11.73 -2.93
C MET A 219 0.58 12.91 -2.02
N ALA A 220 0.89 14.10 -2.56
CA ALA A 220 1.32 15.27 -1.78
C ALA A 220 2.50 14.96 -0.82
N ILE A 221 3.48 14.18 -1.30
CA ILE A 221 4.67 13.80 -0.56
C ILE A 221 5.84 14.71 -0.97
N ASP A 222 6.66 15.04 0.00
CA ASP A 222 7.94 15.71 -0.19
C ASP A 222 9.05 14.76 0.27
N THR A 223 9.69 14.09 -0.68
CA THR A 223 10.74 13.11 -0.43
C THR A 223 11.96 13.72 0.26
N GLU A 224 12.35 14.97 -0.08
CA GLU A 224 13.49 15.62 0.55
C GLU A 224 13.19 16.01 2.01
N LYS A 225 11.95 16.45 2.28
CA LYS A 225 11.49 16.67 3.64
C LYS A 225 11.51 15.36 4.44
N LYS A 226 11.01 14.24 3.87
CA LYS A 226 11.07 12.91 4.50
C LYS A 226 12.52 12.49 4.80
N ARG A 227 13.43 12.68 3.85
CA ARG A 227 14.86 12.44 4.03
C ARG A 227 15.42 13.23 5.24
N SER A 228 15.10 14.51 5.31
CA SER A 228 15.54 15.39 6.40
C SER A 228 14.97 14.95 7.75
N GLU A 229 13.67 14.65 7.81
CA GLU A 229 12.97 14.21 9.02
C GLU A 229 13.48 12.85 9.54
N ARG A 230 14.12 12.05 8.69
CA ARG A 230 14.69 10.72 9.01
C ARG A 230 16.21 10.72 9.18
N ALA A 231 16.82 11.91 9.28
CA ALA A 231 18.28 12.01 9.44
C ALA A 231 18.78 11.31 10.72
N ASP A 232 17.98 11.32 11.79
CA ASP A 232 18.25 10.69 13.09
C ASP A 232 18.10 9.17 13.10
N ILE A 233 17.39 8.57 12.12
CA ILE A 233 17.21 7.12 12.05
C ILE A 233 18.56 6.44 11.85
N GLN A 234 18.92 5.57 12.80
CA GLN A 234 20.18 4.81 12.77
C GLN A 234 20.02 3.61 11.83
N VAL A 235 20.96 3.49 10.90
CA VAL A 235 21.04 2.37 9.97
C VAL A 235 22.33 1.62 10.20
N GLN A 236 22.24 0.29 10.33
CA GLN A 236 23.40 -0.59 10.40
C GLN A 236 23.96 -0.84 9.00
N PRO A 237 25.25 -1.20 8.88
CA PRO A 237 25.79 -1.68 7.62
C PRO A 237 24.95 -2.83 7.06
N VAL A 238 24.66 -2.79 5.75
CA VAL A 238 23.92 -3.86 5.09
C VAL A 238 24.65 -5.19 5.23
N LEU A 239 23.95 -6.22 5.65
CA LEU A 239 24.51 -7.54 5.88
C LEU A 239 24.92 -8.20 4.55
N LYS A 240 26.02 -8.95 4.61
CA LYS A 240 26.57 -9.65 3.45
C LYS A 240 25.53 -10.60 2.83
N GLY A 241 25.43 -10.55 1.52
CA GLY A 241 24.53 -11.38 0.72
C GLY A 241 23.24 -10.68 0.28
N ALA A 242 22.79 -9.64 1.01
CA ALA A 242 21.71 -8.78 0.51
C ALA A 242 22.19 -7.92 -0.66
N ASP A 243 21.26 -7.45 -1.48
CA ASP A 243 21.52 -6.56 -2.62
C ASP A 243 22.59 -7.11 -3.59
N ALA A 244 22.65 -8.45 -3.75
CA ALA A 244 23.69 -9.16 -4.50
C ALA A 244 23.79 -8.72 -5.97
N TRP A 245 22.70 -8.17 -6.54
CA TRP A 245 22.63 -7.60 -7.87
C TRP A 245 23.67 -6.48 -8.10
N GLN A 246 24.04 -5.74 -7.06
CA GLN A 246 25.05 -4.68 -7.15
C GLN A 246 26.46 -5.23 -7.51
N HIS A 247 26.67 -6.50 -7.26
CA HIS A 247 27.92 -7.20 -7.53
C HIS A 247 27.83 -8.15 -8.73
N GLY A 248 26.78 -8.00 -9.55
CA GLY A 248 26.57 -8.82 -10.74
C GLY A 248 25.91 -10.18 -10.48
N ASP A 249 25.48 -10.46 -9.24
CA ASP A 249 24.78 -11.71 -8.90
C ASP A 249 23.25 -11.48 -8.96
N ALA A 250 22.74 -11.30 -10.17
CA ALA A 250 21.32 -11.17 -10.42
C ALA A 250 20.67 -12.55 -10.59
N VAL A 251 19.56 -12.77 -9.91
CA VAL A 251 18.78 -14.02 -9.96
C VAL A 251 17.41 -13.77 -10.53
N GLN A 252 17.05 -14.53 -11.56
CA GLN A 252 15.67 -14.60 -12.06
C GLN A 252 15.31 -16.04 -12.39
N LEU A 253 14.01 -16.35 -12.36
CA LEU A 253 13.54 -17.64 -12.84
C LEU A 253 13.66 -17.71 -14.36
N ALA A 254 14.11 -18.87 -14.87
CA ALA A 254 14.10 -19.12 -16.31
C ALA A 254 12.67 -19.13 -16.83
N ASP A 255 12.39 -18.37 -17.90
CA ASP A 255 11.09 -18.37 -18.56
C ASP A 255 10.96 -19.58 -19.48
N PRO A 256 10.17 -20.61 -19.12
CA PRO A 256 9.96 -21.80 -19.96
C PRO A 256 9.09 -21.52 -21.17
N THR A 257 8.43 -20.37 -21.25
CA THR A 257 7.54 -20.01 -22.37
C THR A 257 8.32 -19.53 -23.59
N GLY A 258 9.62 -19.28 -23.45
CA GLY A 258 10.49 -18.78 -24.52
C GLY A 258 10.11 -17.36 -25.01
N ARG A 259 9.16 -16.72 -24.34
CA ARG A 259 8.73 -15.36 -24.72
C ARG A 259 9.80 -14.33 -24.40
N GLY A 260 10.85 -14.74 -23.64
CA GLY A 260 11.87 -13.87 -23.12
C GLY A 260 11.24 -12.55 -22.75
N HIS A 261 10.88 -12.33 -21.49
CA HIS A 261 10.55 -10.97 -21.09
C HIS A 261 11.79 -10.13 -21.37
N VAL A 262 11.86 -9.61 -22.60
CA VAL A 262 12.87 -8.62 -22.98
C VAL A 262 12.49 -7.40 -22.15
N MET A 263 13.09 -7.32 -20.97
CA MET A 263 13.03 -6.18 -20.08
C MET A 263 13.58 -4.98 -20.82
N GLN A 264 12.72 -4.33 -21.63
CA GLN A 264 13.08 -3.07 -22.23
C GLN A 264 12.82 -1.97 -21.19
N PRO A 265 13.76 -1.03 -21.00
CA PRO A 265 13.51 0.14 -20.19
C PRO A 265 12.20 0.78 -20.66
N GLY A 266 11.22 0.88 -19.77
CA GLY A 266 9.94 1.48 -20.09
C GLY A 266 10.16 2.88 -20.64
N LYS A 267 9.57 3.21 -21.80
CA LYS A 267 9.42 4.62 -22.14
C LYS A 267 8.66 5.28 -21.00
N PRO A 268 9.11 6.45 -20.50
CA PRO A 268 8.33 7.20 -19.52
C PRO A 268 6.91 7.36 -20.05
N SER A 269 5.92 7.03 -19.22
CA SER A 269 4.51 7.21 -19.56
C SER A 269 4.30 8.67 -19.94
N PRO A 270 3.65 8.99 -21.08
CA PRO A 270 3.37 10.37 -21.43
C PRO A 270 2.57 11.02 -20.30
N PRO A 271 2.82 12.31 -19.99
CA PRO A 271 2.07 13.01 -18.97
C PRO A 271 0.59 12.89 -19.31
N GLY A 272 -0.22 12.49 -18.31
CA GLY A 272 -1.63 12.20 -18.48
C GLY A 272 -2.34 13.34 -19.19
N THR A 273 -2.85 13.07 -20.39
CA THR A 273 -3.80 13.95 -21.04
C THR A 273 -5.08 13.94 -20.22
N ASN A 274 -5.32 15.04 -19.51
CA ASN A 274 -6.61 15.34 -18.93
C ASN A 274 -7.64 15.39 -20.07
N SER A 275 -8.29 14.28 -20.35
CA SER A 275 -9.53 14.29 -21.12
C SER A 275 -10.63 14.86 -20.22
N ARG A 276 -10.78 16.18 -20.25
CA ARG A 276 -12.04 16.79 -19.82
C ARG A 276 -13.14 16.15 -20.66
N SER A 277 -13.96 15.36 -20.02
CA SER A 277 -15.23 14.91 -20.57
C SER A 277 -16.02 16.15 -21.04
N ALA A 278 -16.13 16.30 -22.34
CA ALA A 278 -17.08 17.26 -22.90
C ALA A 278 -18.49 16.77 -22.60
N ALA A 279 -19.28 17.59 -21.93
CA ALA A 279 -20.69 17.37 -21.75
C ALA A 279 -21.38 17.30 -23.13
N PRO A 280 -22.41 16.44 -23.30
CA PRO A 280 -23.15 16.40 -24.55
C PRO A 280 -23.92 17.74 -24.75
N GLN A 281 -23.64 18.40 -25.86
CA GLN A 281 -24.48 19.51 -26.35
C GLN A 281 -25.81 18.93 -26.75
N ALA A 282 -26.88 19.48 -26.17
CA ALA A 282 -28.23 19.29 -26.68
C ALA A 282 -28.39 20.09 -27.99
N ASP A 283 -28.75 19.40 -29.05
CA ASP A 283 -29.17 19.99 -30.31
C ASP A 283 -30.65 20.53 -30.20
N PRO A 284 -30.99 21.57 -30.95
CA PRO A 284 -32.20 22.35 -30.81
C PRO A 284 -33.49 21.63 -31.20
#